data_53a0a2c54bea4665f9543b72a6baf812
#
_entry.id   53a0a2c54bea4665f9543b72a6baf812
#
_cell.length_a   1.000
_cell.length_b   1.000
_cell.length_c   1.000
_cell.angle_alpha   90.00
_cell.angle_beta   90.00
_cell.angle_gamma   90.00
#
_symmetry.space_group_name_H-M   'P 1'
#
loop_
_entity.id
_entity.type
_entity.pdbx_description
1 polymer ?
#
loop_
_entity_poly.entity_id
_entity_poly.type
_entity_poly.pdbx_seq_one_letter_code
_entity_poly.pdbx_strand_id
1 'polypeptide(L)'
;MLAKLRVPMLAAVLLSLNAAAVAADYYVEITNRTGYTIMYMYVSPAKSTSWEEDVLGDNVLPTGETRRINLTGYGSPIFDIRLVDSDGDKYTFWKVDVSARDLVVTLDDLDSD
;
A
#
# COMPACT_ATOMS: atom_id res chain seq x y z
N MET A 1 19.29 -43.42 -22.93
CA MET A 1 19.63 -42.86 -22.33
C MET A 1 19.47 -41.56 -22.31
N LEU A 2 19.50 -41.00 -22.75
CA LEU A 2 19.55 -39.79 -22.86
C LEU A 2 18.31 -39.19 -22.84
N ALA A 3 17.38 -39.59 -23.19
CA ALA A 3 16.16 -39.00 -23.35
C ALA A 3 15.68 -38.41 -22.11
N LYS A 4 15.83 -39.03 -21.09
CA LYS A 4 15.41 -38.58 -19.92
C LYS A 4 15.78 -37.26 -19.60
N LEU A 5 16.74 -36.77 -20.07
CA LEU A 5 17.16 -35.53 -19.70
C LEU A 5 16.25 -34.43 -19.94
N ARG A 6 15.57 -34.39 -21.02
CA ARG A 6 14.79 -33.29 -21.31
C ARG A 6 13.68 -33.11 -20.44
N VAL A 7 13.16 -34.02 -19.91
CA VAL A 7 12.01 -33.92 -19.09
C VAL A 7 12.15 -32.96 -17.97
N PRO A 8 13.22 -32.96 -17.25
CA PRO A 8 13.39 -32.09 -16.15
C PRO A 8 13.30 -30.63 -16.52
N MET A 9 13.75 -30.32 -17.69
CA MET A 9 13.76 -29.00 -18.11
C MET A 9 12.39 -28.45 -18.22
N LEU A 10 11.50 -29.24 -18.68
CA LEU A 10 10.16 -28.75 -18.85
C LEU A 10 9.56 -28.40 -17.53
N ALA A 11 9.80 -29.20 -16.56
CA ALA A 11 9.24 -28.96 -15.27
C ALA A 11 9.71 -27.65 -14.71
N ALA A 12 10.93 -27.33 -14.91
CA ALA A 12 11.47 -26.09 -14.39
C ALA A 12 10.80 -24.88 -15.01
N VAL A 13 10.49 -24.94 -16.26
CA VAL A 13 9.86 -23.83 -16.93
C VAL A 13 8.47 -23.58 -16.37
N LEU A 14 7.75 -24.63 -16.11
CA LEU A 14 6.41 -24.50 -15.58
C LEU A 14 6.42 -23.87 -14.21
N LEU A 15 7.37 -24.21 -13.39
CA LEU A 15 7.46 -23.67 -12.09
C LEU A 15 7.71 -22.18 -12.13
N SER A 16 8.48 -21.72 -13.04
CA SER A 16 8.76 -20.31 -13.16
C SER A 16 7.52 -19.52 -13.46
N LEU A 17 6.66 -20.05 -14.30
CA LEU A 17 5.45 -19.38 -14.64
C LEU A 17 4.53 -19.28 -13.43
N ASN A 18 4.47 -20.30 -12.63
CA ASN A 18 3.62 -20.28 -11.47
C ASN A 18 4.07 -19.23 -10.47
N ALA A 19 5.34 -19.11 -10.29
CA ALA A 19 5.86 -18.14 -9.34
C ALA A 19 5.52 -16.72 -9.76
N ALA A 20 5.49 -16.47 -11.05
CA ALA A 20 5.21 -15.12 -11.53
C ALA A 20 3.77 -14.70 -11.30
N ALA A 21 2.88 -15.63 -11.05
CA ALA A 21 1.48 -15.33 -10.88
C ALA A 21 1.10 -15.00 -9.44
N VAL A 22 2.00 -15.14 -8.49
CA VAL A 22 1.69 -14.92 -7.09
C VAL A 22 1.78 -13.43 -6.75
N ALA A 23 0.73 -12.89 -6.15
CA ALA A 23 0.73 -11.52 -5.70
C ALA A 23 1.58 -11.39 -4.44
N ALA A 24 2.27 -10.29 -4.31
CA ALA A 24 3.10 -10.03 -3.14
C ALA A 24 2.28 -9.43 -2.01
N ASP A 25 2.78 -9.55 -0.79
CA ASP A 25 2.20 -8.91 0.37
C ASP A 25 3.04 -7.68 0.68
N TYR A 26 2.36 -6.55 0.80
CA TYR A 26 2.99 -5.28 1.12
C TYR A 26 2.43 -4.74 2.42
N TYR A 27 3.10 -3.75 2.96
CA TYR A 27 2.55 -2.96 4.06
C TYR A 27 3.19 -1.58 4.01
N VAL A 28 2.56 -0.62 4.67
CA VAL A 28 3.13 0.71 4.82
C VAL A 28 2.89 1.15 6.26
N GLU A 29 3.88 1.76 6.88
CA GLU A 29 3.73 2.34 8.19
C GLU A 29 3.55 3.84 8.02
N ILE A 30 2.45 4.37 8.56
CA ILE A 30 2.08 5.77 8.41
C ILE A 30 2.11 6.43 9.78
N THR A 31 2.94 7.45 9.91
CA THR A 31 3.11 8.20 11.15
C THR A 31 2.44 9.56 11.03
N ASN A 32 1.59 9.88 11.98
CA ASN A 32 0.89 11.17 12.01
C ASN A 32 1.69 12.18 12.82
N ARG A 33 2.23 13.21 12.16
CA ARG A 33 2.91 14.32 12.80
C ARG A 33 2.28 15.65 12.41
N THR A 34 0.95 15.66 12.27
CA THR A 34 0.25 16.87 11.82
C THR A 34 -0.18 17.76 13.00
N GLY A 35 -0.24 17.20 14.19
CA GLY A 35 -0.82 17.91 15.32
C GLY A 35 -2.32 17.72 15.45
N TYR A 36 -2.94 17.02 14.50
CA TYR A 36 -4.39 16.76 14.50
C TYR A 36 -4.63 15.26 14.41
N THR A 37 -5.75 14.79 14.93
CA THR A 37 -6.11 13.39 14.82
C THR A 37 -6.57 13.09 13.40
N ILE A 38 -6.05 12.02 12.82
CA ILE A 38 -6.50 11.54 11.51
C ILE A 38 -7.73 10.66 11.75
N MET A 39 -8.84 11.03 11.11
CA MET A 39 -10.12 10.36 11.30
C MET A 39 -10.39 9.31 10.23
N TYR A 40 -9.89 9.53 9.00
CA TYR A 40 -10.10 8.61 7.90
C TYR A 40 -8.82 8.43 7.12
N MET A 41 -8.63 7.24 6.58
CA MET A 41 -7.44 6.93 5.79
C MET A 41 -7.84 5.99 4.65
N TYR A 42 -7.50 6.40 3.44
CA TYR A 42 -7.80 5.63 2.24
C TYR A 42 -6.48 5.24 1.57
N VAL A 43 -6.33 3.95 1.29
CA VAL A 43 -5.13 3.42 0.63
C VAL A 43 -5.62 2.56 -0.52
N SER A 44 -5.47 3.05 -1.72
CA SER A 44 -6.01 2.39 -2.92
C SER A 44 -4.92 2.16 -3.95
N PRO A 45 -4.98 1.06 -4.72
CA PRO A 45 -4.01 0.87 -5.79
C PRO A 45 -4.01 2.08 -6.73
N ALA A 46 -2.83 2.51 -7.15
CA ALA A 46 -2.71 3.73 -7.96
C ALA A 46 -3.47 3.68 -9.26
N LYS A 47 -3.73 2.49 -9.79
CA LYS A 47 -4.49 2.37 -11.02
C LYS A 47 -6.00 2.28 -10.78
N SER A 48 -6.45 2.31 -9.53
CA SER A 48 -7.87 2.35 -9.24
C SER A 48 -8.42 3.73 -9.58
N THR A 49 -9.65 3.80 -10.04
CA THR A 49 -10.26 5.08 -10.40
C THR A 49 -11.05 5.70 -9.25
N SER A 50 -11.11 5.03 -8.12
CA SER A 50 -11.83 5.55 -6.95
C SER A 50 -11.12 5.13 -5.68
N TRP A 51 -11.36 5.89 -4.61
CA TRP A 51 -10.89 5.52 -3.29
C TRP A 51 -11.70 4.34 -2.78
N GLU A 52 -11.00 3.43 -2.11
CA GLU A 52 -11.66 2.29 -1.51
C GLU A 52 -12.08 2.65 -0.08
N GLU A 53 -12.39 1.68 0.73
CA GLU A 53 -12.90 1.96 2.07
C GLU A 53 -11.86 2.56 3.00
N ASP A 54 -12.33 3.17 4.08
CA ASP A 54 -11.46 3.72 5.12
C ASP A 54 -10.75 2.57 5.85
N VAL A 55 -9.43 2.54 5.76
CA VAL A 55 -8.67 1.45 6.37
C VAL A 55 -8.53 1.59 7.88
N LEU A 56 -8.90 2.71 8.47
CA LEU A 56 -8.92 2.85 9.92
C LEU A 56 -10.19 2.25 10.53
N GLY A 57 -11.26 2.14 9.76
CA GLY A 57 -12.52 1.61 10.26
C GLY A 57 -13.07 2.46 11.41
N ASP A 58 -13.31 1.84 12.54
CA ASP A 58 -13.83 2.55 13.70
C ASP A 58 -12.73 3.20 14.53
N ASN A 59 -11.48 3.08 14.11
CA ASN A 59 -10.35 3.63 14.84
C ASN A 59 -9.91 4.95 14.24
N VAL A 60 -9.09 5.66 14.98
CA VAL A 60 -8.48 6.92 14.51
C VAL A 60 -6.97 6.81 14.72
N LEU A 61 -6.23 7.73 14.12
CA LEU A 61 -4.77 7.79 14.28
C LEU A 61 -4.41 9.11 14.92
N PRO A 62 -4.19 9.15 16.24
CA PRO A 62 -3.79 10.38 16.92
C PRO A 62 -2.44 10.86 16.45
N THR A 63 -2.21 12.18 16.62
CA THR A 63 -0.89 12.73 16.29
C THR A 63 0.18 12.08 17.15
N GLY A 64 1.32 11.82 16.57
CA GLY A 64 2.44 11.16 17.23
C GLY A 64 2.43 9.65 17.12
N GLU A 65 1.36 9.06 16.62
CA GLU A 65 1.25 7.61 16.51
C GLU A 65 1.54 7.12 15.10
N THR A 66 1.93 5.86 15.01
CA THR A 66 2.19 5.18 13.74
C THR A 66 1.21 4.02 13.60
N ARG A 67 0.66 3.86 12.41
CA ARG A 67 -0.22 2.74 12.11
C ARG A 67 0.33 1.97 10.93
N ARG A 68 0.40 0.65 11.07
CA ARG A 68 0.79 -0.23 9.97
C ARG A 68 -0.45 -0.65 9.21
N ILE A 69 -0.44 -0.45 7.92
CA ILE A 69 -1.52 -0.85 7.03
C ILE A 69 -1.02 -2.01 6.18
N ASN A 70 -1.65 -3.16 6.33
CA ASN A 70 -1.28 -4.34 5.56
C ASN A 70 -2.01 -4.32 4.22
N LEU A 71 -1.28 -4.59 3.14
CA LEU A 71 -1.77 -4.50 1.78
C LEU A 71 -1.49 -5.84 1.08
N THR A 72 -2.27 -6.84 1.46
CA THR A 72 -2.07 -8.19 0.94
C THR A 72 -2.91 -8.43 -0.30
N GLY A 73 -2.41 -9.23 -1.22
CA GLY A 73 -3.17 -9.62 -2.39
C GLY A 73 -3.13 -8.66 -3.56
N TYR A 74 -2.30 -7.63 -3.49
CA TYR A 74 -2.20 -6.66 -4.59
C TYR A 74 -1.06 -7.04 -5.52
N GLY A 75 -1.22 -6.71 -6.79
CA GLY A 75 -0.23 -7.05 -7.81
C GLY A 75 0.85 -5.99 -8.03
N SER A 76 0.76 -4.87 -7.33
CA SER A 76 1.70 -3.75 -7.49
C SER A 76 1.90 -3.05 -6.15
N PRO A 77 3.10 -2.53 -5.87
CA PRO A 77 3.36 -1.80 -4.63
C PRO A 77 2.99 -0.32 -4.71
N ILE A 78 2.39 0.13 -5.81
CA ILE A 78 2.11 1.55 -6.01
C ILE A 78 0.70 1.87 -5.58
N PHE A 79 0.57 2.75 -4.59
CA PHE A 79 -0.71 3.11 -3.99
C PHE A 79 -0.89 4.61 -3.90
N ASP A 80 -2.13 5.05 -3.97
CA ASP A 80 -2.50 6.41 -3.61
C ASP A 80 -2.99 6.38 -2.18
N ILE A 81 -2.63 7.39 -1.40
CA ILE A 81 -2.96 7.44 0.02
C ILE A 81 -3.55 8.81 0.34
N ARG A 82 -4.72 8.81 0.98
CA ARG A 82 -5.36 10.05 1.43
C ARG A 82 -5.76 9.93 2.89
N LEU A 83 -5.41 10.96 3.67
CA LEU A 83 -5.80 11.03 5.06
C LEU A 83 -6.69 12.26 5.23
N VAL A 84 -7.65 12.17 6.15
CA VAL A 84 -8.54 13.28 6.48
C VAL A 84 -8.49 13.47 7.99
N ASP A 85 -8.18 14.67 8.45
CA ASP A 85 -8.04 14.95 9.87
C ASP A 85 -9.35 15.42 10.52
N SER A 86 -9.28 15.71 11.79
CA SER A 86 -10.46 16.08 12.58
C SER A 86 -11.08 17.41 12.15
N ASP A 87 -10.34 18.24 11.43
CA ASP A 87 -10.88 19.49 10.88
C ASP A 87 -11.42 19.30 9.47
N GLY A 88 -11.34 18.08 8.92
CA GLY A 88 -11.77 17.82 7.56
C GLY A 88 -10.72 18.13 6.50
N ASP A 89 -9.53 18.51 6.92
CA ASP A 89 -8.45 18.79 5.98
C ASP A 89 -7.84 17.49 5.47
N LYS A 90 -7.35 17.52 4.23
CA LYS A 90 -6.88 16.34 3.54
C LYS A 90 -5.39 16.39 3.25
N TYR A 91 -4.79 15.22 3.22
CA TYR A 91 -3.38 15.03 2.91
C TYR A 91 -3.35 13.92 1.88
N THR A 92 -2.93 14.18 0.65
CA THR A 92 -2.97 13.20 -0.43
C THR A 92 -1.58 12.94 -0.99
N PHE A 93 -1.24 11.66 -1.10
CA PHE A 93 0.04 11.23 -1.63
C PHE A 93 -0.24 10.31 -2.81
N TRP A 94 0.20 10.72 -3.99
CA TRP A 94 -0.06 9.97 -5.21
C TRP A 94 1.10 9.05 -5.54
N LYS A 95 0.79 7.84 -5.98
CA LYS A 95 1.77 6.90 -6.50
C LYS A 95 2.92 6.62 -5.54
N VAL A 96 2.58 6.30 -4.31
CA VAL A 96 3.56 5.94 -3.28
C VAL A 96 3.98 4.50 -3.49
N ASP A 97 5.29 4.26 -3.60
CA ASP A 97 5.82 2.91 -3.67
C ASP A 97 6.04 2.42 -2.24
N VAL A 98 5.09 1.64 -1.73
CA VAL A 98 5.13 1.19 -0.34
C VAL A 98 6.22 0.15 -0.09
N SER A 99 6.78 -0.44 -1.13
CA SER A 99 7.91 -1.36 -0.97
C SER A 99 9.22 -0.62 -0.73
N ALA A 100 9.24 0.68 -1.01
CA ALA A 100 10.45 1.48 -0.93
C ALA A 100 10.48 2.44 0.26
N ARG A 101 9.32 2.75 0.86
CA ARG A 101 9.31 3.74 1.94
C ARG A 101 8.06 3.66 2.80
N ASP A 102 8.20 4.14 4.02
CA ASP A 102 7.08 4.43 4.91
C ASP A 102 6.68 5.90 4.73
N LEU A 103 5.62 6.33 5.37
CA LEU A 103 5.08 7.66 5.19
C LEU A 103 5.02 8.40 6.52
N VAL A 104 5.55 9.62 6.55
CA VAL A 104 5.42 10.50 7.70
C VAL A 104 4.63 11.71 7.21
N VAL A 105 3.46 11.93 7.79
CA VAL A 105 2.54 12.99 7.36
C VAL A 105 2.68 14.19 8.28
N THR A 106 2.90 15.35 7.70
CA THR A 106 3.03 16.62 8.45
C THR A 106 2.09 17.67 7.86
N LEU A 107 2.02 18.82 8.48
CA LEU A 107 1.20 19.92 7.95
C LEU A 107 1.69 20.42 6.59
N ASP A 108 2.95 20.16 6.26
CA ASP A 108 3.47 20.53 4.96
C ASP A 108 2.82 19.73 3.83
N ASP A 109 2.16 18.64 4.18
CA ASP A 109 1.53 17.73 3.21
C ASP A 109 0.04 18.04 2.99
N LEU A 110 -0.47 19.12 3.57
CA LEU A 110 -1.87 19.50 3.38
C LEU A 110 -2.15 19.73 1.90
N ASP A 111 -3.29 19.22 1.45
CA ASP A 111 -3.72 19.47 0.08
C ASP A 111 -4.06 20.96 -0.08
N SER A 112 -3.71 21.53 -1.22
CA SER A 112 -4.13 22.87 -1.55
C SER A 112 -5.54 22.83 -2.14
N ASP A 113 -6.31 23.83 -1.86
CA ASP A 113 -7.69 23.89 -2.37
C ASP A 113 -7.78 24.34 -3.81
#